data_0f075ec96eb324ce31c236a09486ba51
#
_entry.id   0f075ec96eb324ce31c236a09486ba51
#
_cell.length_a   1.000
_cell.length_b   1.000
_cell.length_c   1.000
_cell.angle_alpha   90.00
_cell.angle_beta   90.00
_cell.angle_gamma   90.00
#
_symmetry.space_group_name_H-M   'P 1'
#
loop_
_entity.id
_entity.type
_entity.pdbx_description
1 polymer ?
#
loop_
_entity_poly.entity_id
_entity_poly.type
_entity_poly.pdbx_seq_one_letter_code
_entity_poly.pdbx_strand_id
1 'polypeptide(L)'
;MYKASEVKEKYGYDPERFAIWGESAGGYLSVICGASNDEEFNSVPFIGEDENHPVSSEVQVILDYYGCMEFGTMEDDYRELRIPKIVRWAASLWLQGAIKDTGYEDVESYWMRKDVKTLTEDEKNNYSPLYYIEKNLTKENSPDILIWHGDADLDVPYLQSERLNALLTRIVGTDKVEFKLFHNYKHAADQLYSDENLGALKEYLDKNGGSVKHFSEKTIYRS
;
A
#
# COMPACT_ATOMS: atom_id res chain seq x y z
N MET A 1 -17.81 19.91 6.74
CA MET A 1 -16.65 19.12 7.22
C MET A 1 -16.57 19.27 8.74
N TYR A 2 -16.38 18.18 9.51
CA TYR A 2 -16.22 18.28 10.97
C TYR A 2 -14.80 18.78 11.27
N LYS A 3 -14.65 19.67 12.25
CA LYS A 3 -13.32 20.03 12.74
C LYS A 3 -12.70 18.81 13.46
N ALA A 4 -11.38 18.67 13.39
CA ALA A 4 -10.67 17.56 14.04
C ALA A 4 -11.03 17.42 15.54
N SER A 5 -11.21 18.56 16.25
CA SER A 5 -11.66 18.60 17.64
C SER A 5 -13.07 18.01 17.86
N GLU A 6 -14.00 18.25 16.92
CA GLU A 6 -15.38 17.73 16.98
C GLU A 6 -15.39 16.20 16.75
N VAL A 7 -14.53 15.70 15.85
CA VAL A 7 -14.37 14.27 15.60
C VAL A 7 -13.78 13.58 16.82
N LYS A 8 -12.77 14.16 17.44
CA LYS A 8 -12.16 13.66 18.68
C LYS A 8 -13.19 13.58 19.81
N GLU A 9 -13.94 14.63 20.02
CA GLU A 9 -14.96 14.70 21.09
C GLU A 9 -16.10 13.71 20.83
N LYS A 10 -16.61 13.64 19.59
CA LYS A 10 -17.77 12.83 19.23
C LYS A 10 -17.47 11.33 19.10
N TYR A 11 -16.31 10.97 18.57
CA TYR A 11 -15.97 9.59 18.20
C TYR A 11 -14.77 9.02 18.95
N GLY A 12 -14.05 9.84 19.72
CA GLY A 12 -12.87 9.42 20.48
C GLY A 12 -11.63 9.20 19.63
N TYR A 13 -11.60 9.65 18.37
CA TYR A 13 -10.43 9.55 17.50
C TYR A 13 -9.36 10.55 17.92
N ASP A 14 -8.09 10.15 17.75
CA ASP A 14 -6.97 11.07 17.88
C ASP A 14 -6.68 11.72 16.51
N PRO A 15 -6.92 13.02 16.34
CA PRO A 15 -6.71 13.70 15.06
C PRO A 15 -5.24 13.92 14.70
N GLU A 16 -4.31 13.59 15.61
CA GLU A 16 -2.86 13.66 15.39
C GLU A 16 -2.28 12.30 14.97
N ARG A 17 -3.14 11.27 14.81
CA ARG A 17 -2.70 9.90 14.54
C ARG A 17 -3.56 9.24 13.50
N PHE A 18 -3.02 9.11 12.31
CA PHE A 18 -3.65 8.47 11.18
C PHE A 18 -2.82 7.28 10.71
N ALA A 19 -3.49 6.19 10.42
CA ALA A 19 -2.93 5.07 9.68
C ALA A 19 -3.63 4.98 8.33
N ILE A 20 -2.85 4.71 7.29
CA ILE A 20 -3.38 4.34 5.97
C ILE A 20 -3.15 2.85 5.75
N TRP A 21 -4.19 2.17 5.30
CA TRP A 21 -4.18 0.73 5.06
C TRP A 21 -4.74 0.40 3.70
N GLY A 22 -4.08 -0.51 3.02
CA GLY A 22 -4.58 -1.02 1.77
C GLY A 22 -4.04 -2.38 1.40
N GLU A 23 -4.75 -3.03 0.50
CA GLU A 23 -4.50 -4.38 0.00
C GLU A 23 -4.28 -4.35 -1.50
N SER A 24 -3.35 -5.14 -2.03
CA SER A 24 -3.09 -5.21 -3.47
C SER A 24 -2.86 -3.80 -4.08
N ALA A 25 -3.72 -3.35 -4.98
CA ALA A 25 -3.71 -1.97 -5.49
C ALA A 25 -3.88 -0.93 -4.36
N GLY A 26 -4.63 -1.25 -3.30
CA GLY A 26 -4.77 -0.40 -2.12
C GLY A 26 -3.46 -0.33 -1.31
N GLY A 27 -2.68 -1.41 -1.23
CA GLY A 27 -1.35 -1.43 -0.63
C GLY A 27 -0.40 -0.49 -1.36
N TYR A 28 -0.37 -0.58 -2.69
CA TYR A 28 0.33 0.37 -3.56
C TYR A 28 -0.07 1.83 -3.26
N LEU A 29 -1.38 2.11 -3.21
CA LEU A 29 -1.88 3.46 -2.93
C LEU A 29 -1.52 3.92 -1.51
N SER A 30 -1.54 3.04 -0.53
CA SER A 30 -1.17 3.36 0.85
C SER A 30 0.29 3.78 0.96
N VAL A 31 1.19 3.07 0.26
CA VAL A 31 2.62 3.41 0.27
C VAL A 31 2.88 4.71 -0.49
N ILE A 32 2.27 4.90 -1.67
CA ILE A 32 2.49 6.13 -2.44
C ILE A 32 1.94 7.36 -1.72
N CYS A 33 0.76 7.25 -1.09
CA CYS A 33 0.18 8.34 -0.31
C CYS A 33 1.02 8.68 0.92
N GLY A 34 1.53 7.66 1.64
CA GLY A 34 2.31 7.88 2.84
C GLY A 34 3.78 8.29 2.58
N ALA A 35 4.30 8.03 1.37
CA ALA A 35 5.65 8.42 0.96
C ALA A 35 5.69 9.71 0.14
N SER A 36 4.54 10.18 -0.38
CA SER A 36 4.45 11.46 -1.07
C SER A 36 4.36 12.62 -0.07
N ASN A 37 4.75 13.79 -0.51
CA ASN A 37 4.52 15.02 0.26
C ASN A 37 3.27 15.74 -0.23
N ASP A 38 2.78 16.70 0.56
CA ASP A 38 1.57 17.47 0.26
C ASP A 38 1.64 18.26 -1.07
N GLU A 39 2.83 18.51 -1.62
CA GLU A 39 3.03 19.29 -2.84
C GLU A 39 2.89 18.46 -4.13
N GLU A 40 3.14 17.16 -4.08
CA GLU A 40 3.30 16.31 -5.28
C GLU A 40 1.98 16.00 -5.99
N PHE A 41 0.88 15.91 -5.25
CA PHE A 41 -0.44 15.58 -5.78
C PHE A 41 -1.48 16.70 -5.63
N ASN A 42 -1.06 17.87 -5.16
CA ASN A 42 -1.91 19.05 -4.92
C ASN A 42 -2.31 19.80 -6.20
N SER A 43 -2.44 19.13 -7.34
CA SER A 43 -2.93 19.75 -8.58
C SER A 43 -4.45 20.05 -8.57
N VAL A 44 -5.17 19.53 -7.58
CA VAL A 44 -6.61 19.77 -7.42
C VAL A 44 -6.84 20.37 -6.03
N PRO A 45 -7.38 21.59 -5.92
CA PRO A 45 -7.75 22.16 -4.61
C PRO A 45 -8.71 21.20 -3.89
N PHE A 46 -8.39 20.84 -2.66
CA PHE A 46 -9.32 20.06 -1.83
C PHE A 46 -10.62 20.86 -1.66
N ILE A 47 -11.76 20.21 -1.87
CA ILE A 47 -13.06 20.84 -1.58
C ILE A 47 -13.10 21.14 -0.09
N GLY A 48 -12.96 22.40 0.29
CA GLY A 48 -12.97 22.86 1.68
C GLY A 48 -11.64 23.39 2.20
N GLU A 49 -10.64 23.59 1.36
CA GLU A 49 -9.45 24.35 1.74
C GLU A 49 -9.84 25.77 2.11
N ASP A 50 -9.57 26.09 3.36
CA ASP A 50 -9.45 27.47 3.83
C ASP A 50 -7.94 27.80 3.73
N GLU A 51 -7.58 28.85 3.00
CA GLU A 51 -6.20 29.31 2.84
C GLU A 51 -5.46 29.51 4.19
N ASN A 52 -6.22 29.66 5.26
CA ASN A 52 -5.72 29.84 6.61
C ASN A 52 -5.57 28.53 7.41
N HIS A 53 -6.04 27.39 6.86
CA HIS A 53 -6.01 26.09 7.55
C HIS A 53 -5.69 24.98 6.53
N PRO A 54 -4.43 24.89 6.07
CA PRO A 54 -4.01 23.78 5.20
C PRO A 54 -4.24 22.45 5.91
N VAL A 55 -4.83 21.51 5.18
CA VAL A 55 -5.04 20.15 5.69
C VAL A 55 -3.86 19.30 5.23
N SER A 56 -3.10 18.76 6.18
CA SER A 56 -2.01 17.82 5.88
C SER A 56 -2.57 16.44 5.49
N SER A 57 -1.91 15.76 4.56
CA SER A 57 -2.11 14.36 4.20
C SER A 57 -1.17 13.41 4.95
N GLU A 58 -0.35 13.91 5.86
CA GLU A 58 0.60 13.10 6.62
C GLU A 58 -0.09 11.99 7.42
N VAL A 59 0.50 10.79 7.35
CA VAL A 59 0.10 9.63 8.14
C VAL A 59 1.27 9.17 9.00
N GLN A 60 0.96 8.59 10.16
CA GLN A 60 1.95 8.11 11.11
C GLN A 60 2.25 6.63 10.92
N VAL A 61 1.33 5.89 10.28
CA VAL A 61 1.48 4.45 10.02
C VAL A 61 1.00 4.13 8.62
N ILE A 62 1.78 3.32 7.89
CA ILE A 62 1.40 2.70 6.62
C ILE A 62 1.26 1.19 6.84
N LEU A 63 0.14 0.63 6.41
CA LEU A 63 -0.11 -0.81 6.38
C LEU A 63 -0.25 -1.25 4.93
N ASP A 64 0.78 -1.92 4.42
CA ASP A 64 0.81 -2.50 3.07
C ASP A 64 0.56 -4.00 3.14
N TYR A 65 -0.54 -4.44 2.57
CA TYR A 65 -0.83 -5.85 2.38
C TYR A 65 -0.70 -6.20 0.90
N TYR A 66 0.37 -6.97 0.59
CA TYR A 66 0.64 -7.51 -0.75
C TYR A 66 0.49 -6.49 -1.90
N GLY A 67 0.98 -5.27 -1.72
CA GLY A 67 0.93 -4.22 -2.73
C GLY A 67 1.93 -4.45 -3.87
N CYS A 68 1.55 -4.03 -5.07
CA CYS A 68 2.44 -4.01 -6.22
C CYS A 68 3.24 -2.71 -6.24
N MET A 69 4.54 -2.75 -5.99
CA MET A 69 5.38 -1.55 -5.89
C MET A 69 5.97 -1.08 -7.21
N GLU A 70 6.19 -2.02 -8.13
CA GLU A 70 6.80 -1.73 -9.44
C GLU A 70 6.12 -2.55 -10.54
N PHE A 71 5.17 -1.97 -11.25
CA PHE A 71 4.45 -2.66 -12.32
C PHE A 71 5.37 -3.15 -13.43
N GLY A 72 6.41 -2.40 -13.75
CA GLY A 72 7.35 -2.74 -14.83
C GLY A 72 8.23 -3.95 -14.55
N THR A 73 8.34 -4.42 -13.32
CA THR A 73 9.20 -5.56 -12.93
C THR A 73 8.43 -6.87 -12.71
N MET A 74 7.11 -6.84 -12.72
CA MET A 74 6.26 -8.00 -12.43
C MET A 74 6.62 -9.25 -13.27
N GLU A 75 6.86 -9.07 -14.57
CA GLU A 75 7.22 -10.18 -15.47
C GLU A 75 8.58 -10.80 -15.10
N ASP A 76 9.54 -9.98 -14.68
CA ASP A 76 10.85 -10.45 -14.25
C ASP A 76 10.77 -11.17 -12.92
N ASP A 77 9.96 -10.69 -11.98
CA ASP A 77 9.70 -11.34 -10.69
C ASP A 77 9.11 -12.75 -10.87
N TYR A 78 8.11 -12.88 -11.72
CA TYR A 78 7.54 -14.19 -12.05
C TYR A 78 8.57 -15.14 -12.67
N ARG A 79 9.49 -14.60 -13.45
CA ARG A 79 10.57 -15.40 -14.07
C ARG A 79 11.59 -15.81 -13.03
N GLU A 80 11.95 -14.94 -12.11
CA GLU A 80 12.86 -15.21 -10.99
C GLU A 80 12.29 -16.30 -10.08
N LEU A 81 11.02 -16.19 -9.74
CA LEU A 81 10.29 -17.19 -8.95
C LEU A 81 9.98 -18.48 -9.72
N ARG A 82 10.35 -18.56 -11.00
CA ARG A 82 10.11 -19.69 -11.89
C ARG A 82 8.64 -20.09 -12.00
N ILE A 83 7.74 -19.12 -11.88
CA ILE A 83 6.29 -19.32 -12.01
C ILE A 83 5.94 -19.47 -13.51
N PRO A 84 5.40 -20.64 -13.94
CA PRO A 84 5.06 -20.85 -15.34
C PRO A 84 3.99 -19.87 -15.82
N LYS A 85 4.11 -19.39 -17.06
CA LYS A 85 3.13 -18.46 -17.67
C LYS A 85 1.69 -18.99 -17.61
N ILE A 86 1.50 -20.30 -17.80
CA ILE A 86 0.16 -20.91 -17.74
C ILE A 86 -0.45 -20.83 -16.34
N VAL A 87 0.37 -20.93 -15.28
CA VAL A 87 -0.09 -20.83 -13.90
C VAL A 87 -0.53 -19.40 -13.59
N ARG A 88 0.28 -18.42 -13.98
CA ARG A 88 -0.06 -16.98 -13.84
C ARG A 88 -1.34 -16.63 -14.60
N TRP A 89 -1.39 -17.07 -15.86
CA TRP A 89 -2.57 -16.86 -16.69
C TRP A 89 -3.84 -17.43 -16.03
N ALA A 90 -3.76 -18.63 -15.48
CA ALA A 90 -4.89 -19.24 -14.79
C ALA A 90 -5.29 -18.48 -13.51
N ALA A 91 -4.31 -18.00 -12.73
CA ALA A 91 -4.56 -17.19 -11.53
C ALA A 91 -5.20 -15.85 -11.86
N SER A 92 -4.76 -15.19 -12.94
CA SER A 92 -5.25 -13.86 -13.35
C SER A 92 -6.50 -13.88 -14.22
N LEU A 93 -7.14 -15.02 -14.45
CA LEU A 93 -8.32 -15.11 -15.36
C LEU A 93 -9.44 -14.14 -15.00
N TRP A 94 -9.66 -13.89 -13.73
CA TRP A 94 -10.66 -12.93 -13.26
C TRP A 94 -10.30 -11.48 -13.61
N LEU A 95 -9.02 -11.11 -13.52
CA LEU A 95 -8.52 -9.79 -13.92
C LEU A 95 -8.56 -9.61 -15.44
N GLN A 96 -8.21 -10.66 -16.19
CA GLN A 96 -8.30 -10.65 -17.66
C GLN A 96 -9.75 -10.46 -18.14
N GLY A 97 -10.71 -11.01 -17.42
CA GLY A 97 -12.12 -10.75 -17.67
C GLY A 97 -12.47 -9.27 -17.55
N ALA A 98 -11.88 -8.57 -16.58
CA ALA A 98 -12.13 -7.15 -16.37
C ALA A 98 -11.53 -6.24 -17.45
N ILE A 99 -10.44 -6.66 -18.12
CA ILE A 99 -9.77 -5.85 -19.15
C ILE A 99 -10.12 -6.24 -20.58
N LYS A 100 -10.86 -7.32 -20.80
CA LYS A 100 -11.13 -7.94 -22.11
C LYS A 100 -11.55 -6.96 -23.21
N ASP A 101 -12.37 -5.98 -22.88
CA ASP A 101 -12.92 -5.02 -23.83
C ASP A 101 -12.29 -3.62 -23.73
N THR A 102 -11.16 -3.50 -23.02
CA THR A 102 -10.52 -2.21 -22.76
C THR A 102 -9.46 -1.82 -23.78
N GLY A 103 -9.00 -2.77 -24.60
CA GLY A 103 -7.92 -2.57 -25.59
C GLY A 103 -6.51 -2.73 -25.03
N TYR A 104 -6.35 -3.07 -23.75
CA TYR A 104 -5.05 -3.36 -23.13
C TYR A 104 -4.78 -4.87 -23.10
N GLU A 105 -3.51 -5.27 -23.25
CA GLU A 105 -3.07 -6.67 -23.28
C GLU A 105 -2.87 -7.27 -21.88
N ASP A 106 -2.57 -6.41 -20.91
CA ASP A 106 -2.30 -6.79 -19.50
C ASP A 106 -2.94 -5.80 -18.53
N VAL A 107 -3.04 -6.22 -17.26
CA VAL A 107 -3.71 -5.46 -16.21
C VAL A 107 -2.90 -4.24 -15.81
N GLU A 108 -1.59 -4.35 -15.84
CA GLU A 108 -0.65 -3.28 -15.51
C GLU A 108 -0.81 -2.12 -16.50
N SER A 109 -0.83 -2.42 -17.80
CA SER A 109 -1.07 -1.43 -18.85
C SER A 109 -2.47 -0.80 -18.75
N TYR A 110 -3.47 -1.58 -18.37
CA TYR A 110 -4.82 -1.06 -18.11
C TYR A 110 -4.83 -0.04 -16.96
N TRP A 111 -4.16 -0.35 -15.85
CA TRP A 111 -4.09 0.56 -14.71
C TRP A 111 -3.31 1.83 -15.03
N MET A 112 -2.18 1.68 -15.74
CA MET A 112 -1.37 2.83 -16.18
C MET A 112 -2.02 3.64 -17.30
N ARG A 113 -3.10 3.13 -17.91
CA ARG A 113 -3.70 3.73 -19.12
C ARG A 113 -2.71 3.88 -20.27
N LYS A 114 -1.64 3.11 -20.25
CA LYS A 114 -0.56 3.10 -21.24
C LYS A 114 0.15 1.76 -21.19
N ASP A 115 0.65 1.27 -22.33
CA ASP A 115 1.48 0.06 -22.37
C ASP A 115 2.73 0.27 -21.50
N VAL A 116 2.86 -0.55 -20.44
CA VAL A 116 3.97 -0.45 -19.48
C VAL A 116 5.35 -0.57 -20.14
N LYS A 117 5.43 -1.28 -21.26
CA LYS A 117 6.69 -1.44 -22.04
C LYS A 117 7.13 -0.15 -22.74
N THR A 118 6.21 0.81 -22.88
CA THR A 118 6.46 2.10 -23.56
C THR A 118 6.65 3.26 -22.61
N LEU A 119 6.57 3.02 -21.30
CA LEU A 119 6.77 4.06 -20.29
C LEU A 119 8.21 4.58 -20.32
N THR A 120 8.36 5.89 -20.32
CA THR A 120 9.64 6.55 -20.06
C THR A 120 10.05 6.37 -18.61
N GLU A 121 11.31 6.61 -18.27
CA GLU A 121 11.77 6.54 -16.87
C GLU A 121 11.02 7.55 -15.96
N ASP A 122 10.77 8.76 -16.45
CA ASP A 122 10.00 9.76 -15.70
C ASP A 122 8.56 9.31 -15.44
N GLU A 123 7.93 8.68 -16.42
CA GLU A 123 6.60 8.11 -16.25
C GLU A 123 6.60 6.93 -15.27
N LYS A 124 7.60 6.05 -15.32
CA LYS A 124 7.75 4.98 -14.33
C LYS A 124 7.92 5.54 -12.93
N ASN A 125 8.74 6.57 -12.75
CA ASN A 125 8.95 7.23 -11.48
C ASN A 125 7.66 7.81 -10.93
N ASN A 126 6.84 8.45 -11.76
CA ASN A 126 5.55 9.02 -11.34
C ASN A 126 4.56 7.98 -10.80
N TYR A 127 4.73 6.72 -11.17
CA TYR A 127 3.89 5.61 -10.69
C TYR A 127 4.58 4.71 -9.66
N SER A 128 5.83 5.00 -9.29
CA SER A 128 6.61 4.13 -8.38
C SER A 128 6.57 4.63 -6.95
N PRO A 129 5.93 3.89 -6.00
CA PRO A 129 6.08 4.17 -4.58
C PRO A 129 7.54 4.22 -4.13
N LEU A 130 8.40 3.38 -4.72
CA LEU A 130 9.82 3.33 -4.37
C LEU A 130 10.54 4.64 -4.70
N TYR A 131 10.18 5.30 -5.82
CA TYR A 131 10.71 6.61 -6.18
C TYR A 131 10.35 7.68 -5.13
N TYR A 132 9.08 7.71 -4.65
CA TYR A 132 8.66 8.68 -3.63
C TYR A 132 9.33 8.41 -2.28
N ILE A 133 9.55 7.16 -1.94
CA ILE A 133 10.31 6.78 -0.74
C ILE A 133 11.74 7.34 -0.82
N GLU A 134 12.45 7.10 -1.93
CA GLU A 134 13.83 7.60 -2.12
C GLU A 134 13.90 9.12 -2.13
N LYS A 135 12.89 9.77 -2.70
CA LYS A 135 12.85 11.21 -2.86
C LYS A 135 12.51 11.95 -1.56
N ASN A 136 11.59 11.42 -0.76
CA ASN A 136 10.93 12.18 0.28
C ASN A 136 11.18 11.68 1.71
N LEU A 137 11.43 10.37 1.89
CA LEU A 137 11.55 9.82 3.24
C LEU A 137 12.97 9.89 3.78
N THR A 138 13.04 10.18 5.06
CA THR A 138 14.23 10.07 5.91
C THR A 138 13.82 9.35 7.19
N LYS A 139 14.80 9.00 8.03
CA LYS A 139 14.49 8.39 9.32
C LYS A 139 13.62 9.27 10.23
N GLU A 140 13.77 10.59 10.10
CA GLU A 140 13.11 11.57 10.97
C GLU A 140 11.65 11.82 10.58
N ASN A 141 11.32 11.76 9.28
CA ASN A 141 9.98 12.08 8.77
C ASN A 141 9.17 10.86 8.32
N SER A 142 9.77 9.65 8.39
CA SER A 142 9.08 8.45 7.94
C SER A 142 7.97 8.01 8.90
N PRO A 143 6.80 7.63 8.40
CA PRO A 143 5.84 6.83 9.16
C PRO A 143 6.44 5.48 9.57
N ASP A 144 5.80 4.81 10.52
CA ASP A 144 6.06 3.40 10.80
C ASP A 144 5.34 2.53 9.75
N ILE A 145 5.99 1.48 9.25
CA ILE A 145 5.51 0.74 8.07
C ILE A 145 5.41 -0.75 8.37
N LEU A 146 4.21 -1.30 8.21
CA LEU A 146 3.95 -2.74 8.28
C LEU A 146 3.70 -3.28 6.87
N ILE A 147 4.44 -4.32 6.49
CA ILE A 147 4.34 -4.97 5.18
C ILE A 147 4.01 -6.44 5.40
N TRP A 148 2.88 -6.88 4.88
CA TRP A 148 2.45 -8.28 4.92
C TRP A 148 2.25 -8.84 3.52
N HIS A 149 2.85 -10.01 3.23
CA HIS A 149 2.73 -10.68 1.93
C HIS A 149 2.71 -12.19 2.10
N GLY A 150 2.08 -12.90 1.19
CA GLY A 150 2.11 -14.36 1.12
C GLY A 150 3.10 -14.86 0.07
N ASP A 151 3.90 -15.88 0.37
CA ASP A 151 4.88 -16.44 -0.57
C ASP A 151 4.28 -17.29 -1.71
N ALA A 152 2.98 -17.61 -1.61
CA ALA A 152 2.21 -18.31 -2.64
C ALA A 152 1.31 -17.35 -3.45
N ASP A 153 1.54 -16.04 -3.38
CA ASP A 153 0.83 -15.05 -4.17
C ASP A 153 1.25 -15.15 -5.65
N LEU A 154 0.25 -15.41 -6.50
CA LEU A 154 0.43 -15.54 -7.95
C LEU A 154 -0.07 -14.32 -8.73
N ASP A 155 -0.73 -13.39 -8.07
CA ASP A 155 -1.23 -12.14 -8.67
C ASP A 155 -0.22 -11.00 -8.50
N VAL A 156 0.39 -10.90 -7.31
CA VAL A 156 1.49 -9.98 -7.02
C VAL A 156 2.66 -10.76 -6.43
N PRO A 157 3.79 -10.88 -7.12
CA PRO A 157 4.97 -11.58 -6.59
C PRO A 157 5.47 -10.95 -5.29
N TYR A 158 5.72 -11.75 -4.26
CA TYR A 158 6.20 -11.22 -2.97
C TYR A 158 7.55 -10.50 -3.05
N LEU A 159 8.31 -10.67 -4.13
CA LEU A 159 9.53 -9.91 -4.42
C LEU A 159 9.26 -8.39 -4.47
N GLN A 160 8.04 -7.96 -4.78
CA GLN A 160 7.62 -6.57 -4.71
C GLN A 160 7.75 -6.03 -3.27
N SER A 161 7.23 -6.77 -2.29
CA SER A 161 7.35 -6.41 -0.86
C SER A 161 8.75 -6.58 -0.31
N GLU A 162 9.54 -7.55 -0.80
CA GLU A 162 10.95 -7.68 -0.42
C GLU A 162 11.77 -6.46 -0.86
N ARG A 163 11.57 -5.96 -2.08
CA ARG A 163 12.21 -4.73 -2.56
C ARG A 163 11.78 -3.51 -1.76
N LEU A 164 10.50 -3.38 -1.48
CA LEU A 164 9.97 -2.33 -0.62
C LEU A 164 10.64 -2.35 0.76
N ASN A 165 10.66 -3.51 1.42
CA ASN A 165 11.31 -3.69 2.73
C ASN A 165 12.80 -3.34 2.69
N ALA A 166 13.52 -3.83 1.68
CA ALA A 166 14.95 -3.57 1.53
C ALA A 166 15.25 -2.08 1.35
N LEU A 167 14.46 -1.40 0.52
CA LEU A 167 14.59 0.04 0.29
C LEU A 167 14.30 0.83 1.56
N LEU A 168 13.18 0.58 2.21
CA LEU A 168 12.77 1.26 3.44
C LEU A 168 13.79 1.03 4.55
N THR A 169 14.22 -0.21 4.78
CA THR A 169 15.24 -0.53 5.79
C THR A 169 16.53 0.26 5.56
N ARG A 170 16.92 0.44 4.30
CA ARG A 170 18.11 1.22 3.93
C ARG A 170 17.94 2.72 4.22
N ILE A 171 16.77 3.28 3.98
CA ILE A 171 16.53 4.74 4.07
C ILE A 171 16.12 5.15 5.48
N VAL A 172 15.15 4.44 6.07
CA VAL A 172 14.53 4.86 7.34
C VAL A 172 14.97 4.03 8.54
N GLY A 173 15.57 2.87 8.31
CA GLY A 173 16.08 1.97 9.34
C GLY A 173 15.11 0.84 9.72
N THR A 174 15.65 -0.21 10.35
CA THR A 174 14.90 -1.42 10.72
C THR A 174 13.89 -1.19 11.85
N ASP A 175 14.05 -0.13 12.60
CA ASP A 175 13.16 0.25 13.70
C ASP A 175 11.83 0.86 13.22
N LYS A 176 11.76 1.25 11.94
CA LYS A 176 10.59 1.84 11.30
C LYS A 176 9.79 0.85 10.43
N VAL A 177 10.36 -0.32 10.14
CA VAL A 177 9.77 -1.25 9.16
C VAL A 177 9.60 -2.63 9.79
N GLU A 178 8.39 -3.17 9.69
CA GLU A 178 8.11 -4.57 10.01
C GLU A 178 7.60 -5.29 8.77
N PHE A 179 8.35 -6.29 8.30
CA PHE A 179 7.99 -7.12 7.16
C PHE A 179 7.72 -8.54 7.60
N LYS A 180 6.54 -9.07 7.23
CA LYS A 180 6.18 -10.47 7.48
C LYS A 180 5.77 -11.16 6.18
N LEU A 181 6.55 -12.19 5.80
CA LEU A 181 6.23 -13.10 4.70
C LEU A 181 5.52 -14.33 5.25
N PHE A 182 4.29 -14.55 4.83
CA PHE A 182 3.46 -15.67 5.28
C PHE A 182 3.62 -16.88 4.36
N HIS A 183 3.96 -18.02 4.95
CA HIS A 183 4.16 -19.26 4.17
C HIS A 183 2.84 -19.84 3.66
N ASN A 184 2.78 -20.14 2.35
CA ASN A 184 1.63 -20.69 1.65
C ASN A 184 0.37 -19.78 1.62
N TYR A 185 0.50 -18.48 1.91
CA TYR A 185 -0.61 -17.56 1.73
C TYR A 185 -0.65 -17.07 0.28
N LYS A 186 -1.84 -17.13 -0.30
CA LYS A 186 -2.11 -16.63 -1.64
C LYS A 186 -2.51 -15.15 -1.61
N HIS A 187 -2.71 -14.57 -2.80
CA HIS A 187 -3.29 -13.24 -2.92
C HIS A 187 -4.64 -13.17 -2.20
N ALA A 188 -4.85 -12.10 -1.43
CA ALA A 188 -6.07 -11.88 -0.65
C ALA A 188 -6.47 -13.07 0.25
N ALA A 189 -5.48 -13.75 0.84
CA ALA A 189 -5.73 -14.93 1.67
C ALA A 189 -6.57 -14.58 2.91
N ASP A 190 -7.70 -15.26 3.11
CA ASP A 190 -8.57 -15.06 4.29
C ASP A 190 -7.82 -15.22 5.62
N GLN A 191 -6.78 -16.04 5.63
CA GLN A 191 -5.93 -16.27 6.80
C GLN A 191 -5.22 -15.02 7.31
N LEU A 192 -5.02 -13.99 6.46
CA LEU A 192 -4.47 -12.69 6.89
C LEU A 192 -5.37 -12.02 7.95
N TYR A 193 -6.64 -12.35 7.95
CA TYR A 193 -7.66 -11.83 8.89
C TYR A 193 -8.01 -12.81 10.01
N SER A 194 -7.15 -13.78 10.29
CA SER A 194 -7.30 -14.65 11.46
C SER A 194 -7.19 -13.83 12.76
N ASP A 195 -7.79 -14.32 13.84
CA ASP A 195 -7.72 -13.67 15.16
C ASP A 195 -6.28 -13.43 15.61
N GLU A 196 -5.35 -14.36 15.28
CA GLU A 196 -3.93 -14.21 15.55
C GLU A 196 -3.31 -13.02 14.82
N ASN A 197 -3.55 -12.91 13.50
CA ASN A 197 -3.00 -11.83 12.69
C ASN A 197 -3.66 -10.48 13.01
N LEU A 198 -4.96 -10.45 13.28
CA LEU A 198 -5.66 -9.24 13.74
C LEU A 198 -5.16 -8.81 15.12
N GLY A 199 -4.84 -9.76 16.00
CA GLY A 199 -4.18 -9.48 17.29
C GLY A 199 -2.80 -8.84 17.10
N ALA A 200 -1.97 -9.41 16.20
CA ALA A 200 -0.65 -8.86 15.88
C ALA A 200 -0.74 -7.46 15.24
N LEU A 201 -1.69 -7.25 14.33
CA LEU A 201 -1.96 -5.93 13.75
C LEU A 201 -2.35 -4.91 14.84
N LYS A 202 -3.22 -5.31 15.75
CA LYS A 202 -3.62 -4.45 16.87
C LYS A 202 -2.42 -4.07 17.74
N GLU A 203 -1.58 -5.04 18.11
CA GLU A 203 -0.36 -4.78 18.90
C GLU A 203 0.58 -3.82 18.16
N TYR A 204 0.76 -4.01 16.86
CA TYR A 204 1.55 -3.11 16.02
C TYR A 204 1.00 -1.68 16.04
N LEU A 205 -0.32 -1.51 15.85
CA LEU A 205 -0.97 -0.20 15.87
C LEU A 205 -0.93 0.45 17.25
N ASP A 206 -1.11 -0.31 18.32
CA ASP A 206 -1.01 0.20 19.69
C ASP A 206 0.40 0.71 20.01
N LYS A 207 1.42 0.04 19.48
CA LYS A 207 2.83 0.42 19.65
C LYS A 207 3.21 1.66 18.84
N ASN A 208 2.83 1.71 17.56
CA ASN A 208 3.34 2.68 16.59
C ASN A 208 2.32 3.78 16.27
N GLY A 209 1.04 3.45 16.16
CA GLY A 209 -0.07 4.38 15.87
C GLY A 209 -0.69 5.05 17.09
N GLY A 210 -0.28 4.63 18.30
CA GLY A 210 -0.91 5.02 19.57
C GLY A 210 -2.17 4.20 19.87
N SER A 211 -2.50 4.06 21.19
CA SER A 211 -3.55 3.16 21.67
C SER A 211 -4.87 3.36 20.94
N VAL A 212 -5.23 2.40 20.12
CA VAL A 212 -6.53 2.35 19.45
C VAL A 212 -7.56 1.84 20.45
N LYS A 213 -8.22 2.75 21.16
CA LYS A 213 -9.16 2.40 22.22
C LYS A 213 -10.42 1.64 21.73
N HIS A 214 -10.67 1.58 20.42
CA HIS A 214 -11.84 0.93 19.84
C HIS A 214 -11.56 0.24 18.50
N PHE A 215 -10.78 -0.85 18.50
CA PHE A 215 -10.95 -1.87 17.50
C PHE A 215 -12.09 -2.78 17.98
N SER A 216 -13.33 -2.48 17.63
CA SER A 216 -14.41 -3.44 17.83
C SER A 216 -14.42 -4.38 16.61
N GLU A 217 -14.54 -5.69 16.85
CA GLU A 217 -14.69 -6.75 15.83
C GLU A 217 -15.80 -6.49 14.78
N LYS A 218 -16.61 -5.45 14.99
CA LYS A 218 -17.73 -5.07 14.13
C LYS A 218 -17.37 -4.08 13.01
N THR A 219 -16.15 -3.59 12.92
CA THR A 219 -15.80 -2.51 11.97
C THR A 219 -15.18 -3.02 10.66
N ILE A 220 -14.91 -4.32 10.54
CA ILE A 220 -14.47 -4.91 9.28
C ILE A 220 -15.71 -5.33 8.49
N TYR A 221 -16.27 -4.39 7.73
CA TYR A 221 -17.31 -4.69 6.76
C TYR A 221 -16.66 -5.37 5.54
N ARG A 222 -16.98 -6.65 5.35
CA ARG A 222 -16.82 -7.30 4.04
C ARG A 222 -17.84 -6.66 3.08
N SER A 223 -17.36 -5.88 2.11
CA SER A 223 -18.15 -5.49 0.93
C SER A 223 -17.98 -6.52 -0.16
#